data_02824a2c981a94f8b592d765ee234c1c
#
_entry.id   02824a2c981a94f8b592d765ee234c1c
#
_cell.length_a   1.000
_cell.length_b   1.000
_cell.length_c   1.000
_cell.angle_alpha   90.00
_cell.angle_beta   90.00
_cell.angle_gamma   90.00
#
_symmetry.space_group_name_H-M   'P 1'
#
loop_
_entity.id
_entity.type
_entity.pdbx_description
1 polymer ?
#
loop_
_entity_poly.entity_id
_entity_poly.type
_entity_poly.pdbx_seq_one_letter_code
_entity_poly.pdbx_strand_id
1 'polypeptide(L)'
;MSAKKEREGEEAPFLIPYDVFRECAAHIAPSFRNQHLRKFVFRMIGGQVIFDVKKISERIRLAAKLLSHYPPERILVVSAREYGKTPVLKFCEVTGATPRVGRFPPGTLTNPALPGHVEADIVLVTDPRVDAQAIEEARKMNIPVVAFCSMESPVQNVDLIIPGNTKGRKSLALLYWLLARELLRMRGELSEDEEPSFTWRDFEHREEEFELFEEAAEEVSEVQEE
;
A
#
# COMPACT_ATOMS: atom_id res chain seq x y z
N MET A 1 12.45 -18.40 40.71
CA MET A 1 11.12 -18.56 40.11
C MET A 1 10.40 -17.23 40.22
N SER A 2 10.61 -16.27 39.35
CA SER A 2 9.73 -15.10 39.19
C SER A 2 10.38 -14.10 38.23
N ALA A 3 10.32 -14.35 36.91
CA ALA A 3 10.64 -13.36 35.89
C ALA A 3 10.17 -13.80 34.47
N LYS A 4 9.04 -14.55 34.40
CA LYS A 4 8.51 -15.06 33.12
C LYS A 4 7.04 -14.73 32.91
N LYS A 5 6.53 -13.69 33.55
CA LYS A 5 5.10 -13.42 33.58
C LYS A 5 4.75 -11.95 33.38
N GLU A 6 5.43 -11.25 32.49
CA GLU A 6 5.04 -9.87 32.09
C GLU A 6 5.46 -9.57 30.67
N ARG A 7 4.97 -10.33 29.68
CA ARG A 7 4.91 -9.96 28.27
C ARG A 7 3.72 -10.67 27.56
N GLU A 8 2.60 -10.79 28.23
CA GLU A 8 1.32 -10.94 27.55
C GLU A 8 0.82 -9.55 27.18
N GLY A 9 1.55 -8.90 26.26
CA GLY A 9 1.02 -7.76 25.53
C GLY A 9 -0.14 -8.27 24.68
N GLU A 10 -1.28 -7.61 24.79
CA GLU A 10 -2.52 -7.85 24.06
C GLU A 10 -2.21 -8.28 22.63
N GLU A 11 -2.50 -9.53 22.29
CA GLU A 11 -2.41 -10.04 20.93
C GLU A 11 -3.43 -9.28 20.09
N ALA A 12 -2.94 -8.27 19.34
CA ALA A 12 -3.78 -7.50 18.45
C ALA A 12 -4.54 -8.46 17.52
N PRO A 13 -5.89 -8.45 17.53
CA PRO A 13 -6.68 -9.40 16.75
C PRO A 13 -6.33 -9.27 15.27
N PHE A 14 -6.43 -10.38 14.51
CA PHE A 14 -6.30 -10.33 13.06
C PHE A 14 -7.32 -9.35 12.48
N LEU A 15 -6.92 -8.57 11.47
CA LEU A 15 -7.83 -7.66 10.77
C LEU A 15 -8.97 -8.40 10.06
N ILE A 16 -8.67 -9.60 9.57
CA ILE A 16 -9.60 -10.50 8.87
C ILE A 16 -9.25 -11.96 9.16
N PRO A 17 -10.15 -12.92 8.92
CA PRO A 17 -9.86 -14.34 9.03
C PRO A 17 -8.64 -14.76 8.20
N TYR A 18 -7.82 -15.65 8.75
CA TYR A 18 -6.60 -16.13 8.12
C TYR A 18 -6.83 -16.77 6.74
N ASP A 19 -8.00 -17.39 6.53
CA ASP A 19 -8.35 -18.05 5.28
C ASP A 19 -8.36 -17.08 4.09
N VAL A 20 -8.79 -15.83 4.30
CA VAL A 20 -8.79 -14.79 3.26
C VAL A 20 -7.35 -14.39 2.88
N PHE A 21 -6.44 -14.27 3.87
CA PHE A 21 -5.02 -14.06 3.58
C PHE A 21 -4.42 -15.20 2.77
N ARG A 22 -4.86 -16.43 3.04
CA ARG A 22 -4.42 -17.63 2.33
C ARG A 22 -4.94 -17.66 0.90
N GLU A 23 -6.22 -17.35 0.69
CA GLU A 23 -6.85 -17.27 -0.65
C GLU A 23 -6.13 -16.25 -1.54
N CYS A 24 -5.82 -15.09 -0.99
CA CYS A 24 -5.15 -14.01 -1.73
C CYS A 24 -3.63 -14.16 -1.79
N ALA A 25 -3.04 -15.13 -1.08
CA ALA A 25 -1.59 -15.33 -0.98
C ALA A 25 -0.81 -14.05 -0.58
N ALA A 26 -1.43 -13.16 0.21
CA ALA A 26 -0.86 -11.87 0.57
C ALA A 26 0.34 -11.96 1.51
N HIS A 27 0.47 -13.08 2.23
CA HIS A 27 1.54 -13.37 3.18
C HIS A 27 2.69 -14.19 2.59
N ILE A 28 2.64 -14.54 1.30
CA ILE A 28 3.65 -15.38 0.64
C ILE A 28 4.60 -14.51 -0.17
N ALA A 29 5.90 -14.67 0.03
CA ALA A 29 6.94 -13.98 -0.72
C ALA A 29 8.03 -14.95 -1.21
N PRO A 30 8.75 -14.60 -2.30
CA PRO A 30 9.87 -15.39 -2.78
C PRO A 30 11.01 -15.43 -1.75
N SER A 31 11.83 -16.47 -1.82
CA SER A 31 12.99 -16.64 -0.94
C SER A 31 14.12 -15.69 -1.32
N PHE A 32 14.09 -14.49 -0.79
CA PHE A 32 15.20 -13.55 -0.84
C PHE A 32 15.62 -13.16 0.57
N ARG A 33 16.91 -12.95 0.81
CA ARG A 33 17.43 -12.67 2.17
C ARG A 33 17.58 -11.16 2.40
N ASN A 34 16.49 -10.43 2.59
CA ASN A 34 16.56 -9.08 3.12
C ASN A 34 16.57 -9.12 4.66
N GLN A 35 17.66 -8.67 5.28
CA GLN A 35 17.82 -8.71 6.74
C GLN A 35 16.79 -7.82 7.46
N HIS A 36 16.42 -6.69 6.89
CA HIS A 36 15.47 -5.74 7.49
C HIS A 36 14.05 -6.31 7.55
N LEU A 37 13.68 -7.16 6.59
CA LEU A 37 12.37 -7.81 6.52
C LEU A 37 12.30 -9.12 7.31
N ARG A 38 13.44 -9.67 7.75
CA ARG A 38 13.51 -10.92 8.49
C ARG A 38 12.66 -10.92 9.77
N LYS A 39 12.52 -9.79 10.42
CA LYS A 39 11.68 -9.63 11.62
C LYS A 39 10.18 -9.89 11.39
N PHE A 40 9.72 -9.80 10.14
CA PHE A 40 8.33 -10.04 9.75
C PHE A 40 8.08 -11.46 9.27
N VAL A 41 9.11 -12.28 9.13
CA VAL A 41 9.03 -13.67 8.66
C VAL A 41 8.52 -14.56 9.79
N PHE A 42 7.48 -15.36 9.50
CA PHE A 42 7.00 -16.41 10.39
C PHE A 42 7.82 -17.69 10.18
N ARG A 43 7.90 -18.18 8.93
CA ARG A 43 8.71 -19.36 8.57
C ARG A 43 9.02 -19.38 7.07
N MET A 44 9.91 -20.32 6.69
CA MET A 44 10.25 -20.61 5.30
C MET A 44 9.81 -22.03 4.94
N ILE A 45 9.13 -22.21 3.81
CA ILE A 45 8.67 -23.51 3.32
C ILE A 45 8.94 -23.59 1.83
N GLY A 46 9.60 -24.67 1.37
CA GLY A 46 9.78 -24.95 -0.06
C GLY A 46 10.45 -23.81 -0.85
N GLY A 47 11.35 -23.05 -0.23
CA GLY A 47 11.98 -21.91 -0.90
C GLY A 47 11.11 -20.64 -0.95
N GLN A 48 9.95 -20.63 -0.29
CA GLN A 48 9.11 -19.44 -0.12
C GLN A 48 9.16 -18.96 1.32
N VAL A 49 9.04 -17.65 1.48
CA VAL A 49 8.94 -16.99 2.79
C VAL A 49 7.48 -16.75 3.10
N ILE A 50 7.08 -17.09 4.32
CA ILE A 50 5.74 -16.80 4.85
C ILE A 50 5.88 -15.69 5.87
N PHE A 51 5.25 -14.55 5.62
CA PHE A 51 5.15 -13.45 6.56
C PHE A 51 4.16 -13.77 7.69
N ASP A 52 4.42 -13.20 8.85
CA ASP A 52 3.52 -13.24 10.00
C ASP A 52 2.33 -12.31 9.77
N VAL A 53 1.14 -12.90 9.65
CA VAL A 53 -0.12 -12.16 9.40
C VAL A 53 -0.46 -11.19 10.55
N LYS A 54 -0.08 -11.52 11.80
CA LYS A 54 -0.25 -10.62 12.93
C LYS A 54 0.56 -9.33 12.72
N LYS A 55 1.80 -9.47 12.28
CA LYS A 55 2.67 -8.32 11.98
C LYS A 55 2.22 -7.53 10.76
N ILE A 56 1.67 -8.20 9.74
CA ILE A 56 1.05 -7.51 8.60
C ILE A 56 -0.10 -6.63 9.10
N SER A 57 -1.00 -7.21 9.90
CA SER A 57 -2.16 -6.49 10.46
C SER A 57 -1.74 -5.31 11.35
N GLU A 58 -0.73 -5.51 12.20
CA GLU A 58 -0.15 -4.44 13.03
C GLU A 58 0.41 -3.30 12.18
N ARG A 59 1.16 -3.63 11.13
CA ARG A 59 1.77 -2.63 10.24
C ARG A 59 0.75 -1.88 9.42
N ILE A 60 -0.31 -2.52 8.98
CA ILE A 60 -1.43 -1.86 8.29
C ILE A 60 -2.12 -0.86 9.22
N ARG A 61 -2.40 -1.22 10.48
CA ARG A 61 -2.96 -0.28 11.47
C ARG A 61 -2.07 0.91 11.73
N LEU A 62 -0.75 0.68 11.86
CA LEU A 62 0.22 1.76 12.05
C LEU A 62 0.27 2.68 10.84
N ALA A 63 0.23 2.12 9.62
CA ALA A 63 0.19 2.90 8.40
C ALA A 63 -1.11 3.70 8.27
N ALA A 64 -2.26 3.11 8.55
CA ALA A 64 -3.54 3.79 8.57
C ALA A 64 -3.55 4.94 9.57
N LYS A 65 -3.05 4.70 10.79
CA LYS A 65 -2.90 5.75 11.80
C LYS A 65 -1.98 6.87 11.34
N LEU A 66 -0.85 6.56 10.70
CA LEU A 66 0.07 7.57 10.17
C LEU A 66 -0.61 8.39 9.08
N LEU A 67 -1.24 7.72 8.10
CA LEU A 67 -1.92 8.37 6.97
C LEU A 67 -3.12 9.22 7.42
N SER A 68 -3.80 8.87 8.51
CA SER A 68 -4.95 9.63 9.02
C SER A 68 -4.58 11.03 9.53
N HIS A 69 -3.31 11.31 9.82
CA HIS A 69 -2.84 12.63 10.24
C HIS A 69 -2.63 13.60 9.08
N TYR A 70 -2.63 13.10 7.84
CA TYR A 70 -2.41 13.91 6.64
C TYR A 70 -3.73 14.18 5.91
N PRO A 71 -3.90 15.38 5.32
CA PRO A 71 -5.03 15.67 4.45
C PRO A 71 -5.06 14.69 3.27
N PRO A 72 -6.24 14.18 2.87
CA PRO A 72 -6.35 13.21 1.79
C PRO A 72 -5.62 13.63 0.51
N GLU A 73 -5.80 14.86 0.09
CA GLU A 73 -5.22 15.46 -1.12
C GLU A 73 -3.68 15.51 -1.10
N ARG A 74 -3.08 15.48 0.11
CA ARG A 74 -1.63 15.51 0.32
C ARG A 74 -1.00 14.11 0.43
N ILE A 75 -1.81 13.06 0.32
CA ILE A 75 -1.34 11.68 0.29
C ILE A 75 -1.17 11.28 -1.17
N LEU A 76 0.06 11.11 -1.63
CA LEU A 76 0.35 10.62 -2.97
C LEU A 76 0.52 9.10 -2.95
N VAL A 77 -0.26 8.39 -3.77
CA VAL A 77 -0.20 6.93 -3.89
C VAL A 77 0.38 6.55 -5.24
N VAL A 78 1.51 5.83 -5.22
CA VAL A 78 2.28 5.52 -6.44
C VAL A 78 2.27 4.03 -6.73
N SER A 79 2.03 3.67 -7.99
CA SER A 79 2.22 2.32 -8.50
C SER A 79 2.58 2.29 -9.98
N ALA A 80 3.78 1.81 -10.29
CA ALA A 80 4.16 1.50 -11.67
C ALA A 80 3.87 0.02 -12.03
N ARG A 81 3.45 -0.81 -11.06
CA ARG A 81 3.03 -2.18 -11.32
C ARG A 81 1.65 -2.23 -11.95
N GLU A 82 1.50 -3.08 -12.99
CA GLU A 82 0.23 -3.31 -13.67
C GLU A 82 -0.87 -3.70 -12.70
N TYR A 83 -0.66 -4.76 -11.93
CA TYR A 83 -1.64 -5.24 -10.93
C TYR A 83 -1.85 -4.29 -9.73
N GLY A 84 -1.08 -3.22 -9.63
CA GLY A 84 -1.24 -2.19 -8.61
C GLY A 84 -2.07 -1.00 -9.07
N LYS A 85 -2.34 -0.85 -10.37
CA LYS A 85 -3.06 0.31 -10.92
C LYS A 85 -4.49 0.38 -10.35
N THR A 86 -5.32 -0.64 -10.57
CA THR A 86 -6.71 -0.69 -10.07
C THR A 86 -6.80 -0.56 -8.55
N PRO A 87 -6.01 -1.30 -7.74
CA PRO A 87 -6.02 -1.11 -6.28
C PRO A 87 -5.71 0.32 -5.84
N VAL A 88 -4.75 1.00 -6.49
CA VAL A 88 -4.40 2.39 -6.19
C VAL A 88 -5.53 3.34 -6.54
N LEU A 89 -6.10 3.23 -7.75
CA LEU A 89 -7.22 4.07 -8.17
C LEU A 89 -8.41 3.93 -7.23
N LYS A 90 -8.78 2.68 -6.89
CA LYS A 90 -9.90 2.42 -5.98
C LYS A 90 -9.62 2.89 -4.56
N PHE A 91 -8.38 2.74 -4.08
CA PHE A 91 -7.96 3.29 -2.79
C PHE A 91 -8.12 4.82 -2.77
N CYS A 92 -7.66 5.50 -3.81
CA CYS A 92 -7.74 6.95 -3.91
C CYS A 92 -9.19 7.44 -4.06
N GLU A 93 -10.02 6.75 -4.83
CA GLU A 93 -11.46 7.03 -4.94
C GLU A 93 -12.16 7.01 -3.57
N VAL A 94 -11.85 5.99 -2.76
CA VAL A 94 -12.48 5.80 -1.44
C VAL A 94 -11.92 6.74 -0.39
N THR A 95 -10.63 7.06 -0.43
CA THR A 95 -9.95 7.82 0.63
C THR A 95 -9.71 9.28 0.31
N GLY A 96 -9.94 9.70 -0.95
CA GLY A 96 -9.65 11.05 -1.44
C GLY A 96 -8.16 11.33 -1.65
N ALA A 97 -7.30 10.31 -1.66
CA ALA A 97 -5.87 10.46 -1.91
C ALA A 97 -5.58 10.71 -3.41
N THR A 98 -4.40 11.24 -3.73
CA THR A 98 -3.97 11.52 -5.10
C THR A 98 -3.28 10.30 -5.71
N PRO A 99 -3.82 9.70 -6.80
CA PRO A 99 -3.20 8.56 -7.45
C PRO A 99 -2.12 8.97 -8.45
N ARG A 100 -1.05 8.18 -8.55
CA ARG A 100 -0.09 8.23 -9.63
C ARG A 100 0.21 6.81 -10.10
N VAL A 101 -0.50 6.37 -11.13
CA VAL A 101 -0.38 5.02 -11.69
C VAL A 101 0.46 5.03 -12.97
N GLY A 102 1.13 3.91 -13.26
CA GLY A 102 2.01 3.77 -14.39
C GLY A 102 3.39 4.40 -14.16
N ARG A 103 4.02 4.88 -15.24
CA ARG A 103 5.36 5.46 -15.16
C ARG A 103 5.36 6.72 -14.30
N PHE A 104 6.27 6.80 -13.35
CA PHE A 104 6.49 8.00 -12.54
C PHE A 104 7.47 8.94 -13.27
N PRO A 105 7.02 10.08 -13.80
CA PRO A 105 7.90 11.04 -14.49
C PRO A 105 8.86 11.69 -13.47
N PRO A 106 10.16 11.81 -13.83
CA PRO A 106 11.10 12.57 -13.00
C PRO A 106 10.67 14.03 -12.87
N GLY A 107 10.73 14.56 -11.65
CA GLY A 107 10.32 15.93 -11.35
C GLY A 107 8.90 16.08 -10.82
N THR A 108 8.12 15.01 -10.74
CA THR A 108 6.74 15.05 -10.24
C THR A 108 6.64 15.67 -8.85
N LEU A 109 7.56 15.37 -7.94
CA LEU A 109 7.61 15.96 -6.58
C LEU A 109 8.59 17.13 -6.49
N THR A 110 9.63 17.18 -7.35
CA THR A 110 10.77 18.08 -7.16
C THR A 110 10.74 19.30 -8.07
N ASN A 111 9.95 19.32 -9.15
CA ASN A 111 9.93 20.41 -10.11
C ASN A 111 8.55 21.05 -10.24
N PRO A 112 8.30 22.20 -9.58
CA PRO A 112 7.00 22.89 -9.64
C PRO A 112 6.66 23.46 -11.04
N ALA A 113 7.62 23.54 -11.97
CA ALA A 113 7.37 23.98 -13.34
C ALA A 113 6.83 22.85 -14.24
N LEU A 114 6.79 21.61 -13.75
CA LEU A 114 6.28 20.49 -14.52
C LEU A 114 4.74 20.49 -14.49
N PRO A 115 4.04 20.33 -15.63
CA PRO A 115 2.58 20.30 -15.69
C PRO A 115 1.93 19.21 -14.79
N GLY A 116 2.67 18.12 -14.52
CA GLY A 116 2.23 17.03 -13.65
C GLY A 116 2.81 17.10 -12.24
N HIS A 117 3.27 18.26 -11.77
CA HIS A 117 3.77 18.43 -10.40
C HIS A 117 2.67 18.18 -9.35
N VAL A 118 3.02 17.45 -8.31
CA VAL A 118 2.12 17.15 -7.18
C VAL A 118 2.79 17.55 -5.89
N GLU A 119 2.08 18.30 -5.07
CA GLU A 119 2.49 18.62 -3.71
C GLU A 119 1.96 17.54 -2.77
N ALA A 120 2.85 16.76 -2.18
CA ALA A 120 2.51 15.70 -1.24
C ALA A 120 3.26 15.89 0.09
N ASP A 121 2.60 15.54 1.19
CA ASP A 121 3.19 15.51 2.52
C ASP A 121 3.59 14.10 2.95
N ILE A 122 3.06 13.08 2.28
CA ILE A 122 3.39 11.68 2.47
C ILE A 122 3.20 10.90 1.17
N VAL A 123 4.07 9.92 0.93
CA VAL A 123 4.01 9.05 -0.25
C VAL A 123 3.76 7.60 0.17
N LEU A 124 2.72 6.97 -0.41
CA LEU A 124 2.45 5.55 -0.30
C LEU A 124 2.90 4.84 -1.58
N VAL A 125 3.83 3.90 -1.46
CA VAL A 125 4.46 3.20 -2.58
C VAL A 125 4.03 1.74 -2.61
N THR A 126 3.63 1.26 -3.79
CA THR A 126 3.18 -0.13 -3.98
C THR A 126 4.33 -1.12 -3.94
N ASP A 127 5.46 -0.83 -4.58
CA ASP A 127 6.66 -1.66 -4.55
C ASP A 127 7.93 -0.81 -4.73
N PRO A 128 8.78 -0.68 -3.70
CA PRO A 128 10.01 0.10 -3.77
C PRO A 128 10.98 -0.30 -4.90
N ARG A 129 10.86 -1.52 -5.41
CA ARG A 129 11.74 -1.99 -6.49
C ARG A 129 11.38 -1.38 -7.84
N VAL A 130 10.11 -1.14 -8.08
CA VAL A 130 9.60 -0.60 -9.35
C VAL A 130 9.45 0.91 -9.27
N ASP A 131 8.98 1.39 -8.11
CA ASP A 131 8.67 2.79 -7.84
C ASP A 131 9.87 3.55 -7.21
N ALA A 132 11.11 3.12 -7.50
CA ALA A 132 12.33 3.68 -6.91
C ALA A 132 12.49 5.18 -7.17
N GLN A 133 12.02 5.68 -8.32
CA GLN A 133 12.08 7.10 -8.69
C GLN A 133 11.26 7.97 -7.72
N ALA A 134 10.05 7.52 -7.37
CA ALA A 134 9.19 8.24 -6.43
C ALA A 134 9.83 8.33 -5.03
N ILE A 135 10.46 7.24 -4.57
CA ILE A 135 11.17 7.20 -3.28
C ILE A 135 12.37 8.16 -3.28
N GLU A 136 13.12 8.20 -4.38
CA GLU A 136 14.28 9.08 -4.47
C GLU A 136 13.88 10.56 -4.46
N GLU A 137 12.79 10.93 -5.14
CA GLU A 137 12.27 12.28 -5.11
C GLU A 137 11.68 12.65 -3.75
N ALA A 138 10.90 11.76 -3.14
CA ALA A 138 10.38 11.95 -1.79
C ALA A 138 11.52 12.21 -0.79
N ARG A 139 12.61 11.44 -0.87
CA ARG A 139 13.81 11.65 -0.06
C ARG A 139 14.43 13.05 -0.28
N LYS A 140 14.51 13.52 -1.54
CA LYS A 140 15.06 14.86 -1.85
C LYS A 140 14.20 15.97 -1.26
N MET A 141 12.91 15.76 -1.20
CA MET A 141 11.93 16.70 -0.64
C MET A 141 11.69 16.52 0.87
N ASN A 142 12.36 15.56 1.52
CA ASN A 142 12.15 15.16 2.91
C ASN A 142 10.69 14.75 3.23
N ILE A 143 10.03 14.11 2.27
CA ILE A 143 8.67 13.60 2.40
C ILE A 143 8.74 12.15 2.92
N PRO A 144 8.03 11.79 3.99
CA PRO A 144 7.99 10.44 4.52
C PRO A 144 7.38 9.44 3.53
N VAL A 145 7.93 8.22 3.51
CA VAL A 145 7.54 7.15 2.59
C VAL A 145 7.01 5.95 3.34
N VAL A 146 5.78 5.56 3.05
CA VAL A 146 5.17 4.28 3.44
C VAL A 146 5.22 3.35 2.24
N ALA A 147 5.63 2.09 2.41
CA ALA A 147 5.70 1.17 1.28
C ALA A 147 5.26 -0.25 1.63
N PHE A 148 4.55 -0.88 0.69
CA PHE A 148 4.38 -2.32 0.70
C PHE A 148 5.68 -2.98 0.24
N CYS A 149 6.20 -3.91 1.05
CA CYS A 149 7.50 -4.53 0.78
C CYS A 149 7.38 -6.05 0.76
N SER A 150 7.79 -6.65 -0.34
CA SER A 150 8.10 -8.07 -0.45
C SER A 150 9.54 -8.33 -0.01
N MET A 151 9.93 -9.60 0.18
CA MET A 151 11.31 -9.96 0.58
C MET A 151 12.39 -9.49 -0.41
N GLU A 152 12.03 -9.20 -1.65
CA GLU A 152 12.95 -8.68 -2.69
C GLU A 152 13.04 -7.15 -2.71
N SER A 153 12.14 -6.45 -2.02
CA SER A 153 12.07 -5.00 -2.10
C SER A 153 13.23 -4.33 -1.36
N PRO A 154 13.89 -3.34 -1.97
CA PRO A 154 14.83 -2.49 -1.25
C PRO A 154 14.06 -1.66 -0.22
N VAL A 155 14.62 -1.53 0.98
CA VAL A 155 13.98 -0.79 2.08
C VAL A 155 14.68 0.53 2.41
N GLN A 156 15.63 0.94 1.56
CA GLN A 156 16.32 2.22 1.72
C GLN A 156 15.36 3.37 1.48
N ASN A 157 15.41 4.38 2.34
CA ASN A 157 14.55 5.57 2.29
C ASN A 157 13.03 5.25 2.42
N VAL A 158 12.69 4.14 3.06
CA VAL A 158 11.32 3.79 3.42
C VAL A 158 11.19 3.90 4.94
N ASP A 159 10.30 4.79 5.41
CA ASP A 159 10.11 5.07 6.83
C ASP A 159 9.19 4.03 7.49
N LEU A 160 8.12 3.65 6.82
CA LEU A 160 7.20 2.63 7.30
C LEU A 160 7.02 1.50 6.29
N ILE A 161 7.38 0.30 6.71
CA ILE A 161 7.27 -0.92 5.90
C ILE A 161 5.99 -1.66 6.27
N ILE A 162 5.20 -2.02 5.26
CA ILE A 162 4.08 -2.97 5.35
C ILE A 162 4.52 -4.24 4.62
N PRO A 163 4.82 -5.34 5.34
CA PRO A 163 5.26 -6.57 4.70
C PRO A 163 4.09 -7.24 3.97
N GLY A 164 4.33 -7.71 2.76
CA GLY A 164 3.32 -8.41 1.97
C GLY A 164 3.79 -8.82 0.59
N ASN A 165 2.93 -9.48 -0.16
CA ASN A 165 3.19 -9.87 -1.53
C ASN A 165 2.82 -8.73 -2.48
N THR A 166 3.82 -8.06 -3.02
CA THR A 166 3.63 -6.93 -3.96
C THR A 166 3.48 -7.35 -5.43
N LYS A 167 3.52 -8.66 -5.72
CA LYS A 167 3.45 -9.17 -7.10
C LYS A 167 2.09 -9.74 -7.47
N GLY A 168 1.33 -10.20 -6.49
CA GLY A 168 0.07 -10.89 -6.71
C GLY A 168 -1.09 -9.92 -6.91
N ARG A 169 -1.92 -10.14 -7.95
CA ARG A 169 -3.14 -9.37 -8.23
C ARG A 169 -4.08 -9.32 -7.02
N LYS A 170 -4.51 -10.48 -6.52
CA LYS A 170 -5.38 -10.61 -5.34
C LYS A 170 -4.72 -10.12 -4.05
N SER A 171 -3.40 -10.27 -3.96
CA SER A 171 -2.64 -9.82 -2.80
C SER A 171 -2.65 -8.30 -2.66
N LEU A 172 -2.37 -7.58 -3.74
CA LEU A 172 -2.40 -6.11 -3.75
C LEU A 172 -3.80 -5.59 -3.47
N ALA A 173 -4.82 -6.21 -4.10
CA ALA A 173 -6.22 -5.88 -3.82
C ALA A 173 -6.55 -5.99 -2.33
N LEU A 174 -6.19 -7.09 -1.69
CA LEU A 174 -6.43 -7.31 -0.27
C LEU A 174 -5.66 -6.30 0.61
N LEU A 175 -4.38 -6.03 0.32
CA LEU A 175 -3.55 -5.14 1.12
C LEU A 175 -4.06 -3.69 1.05
N TYR A 176 -4.45 -3.21 -0.13
CA TYR A 176 -5.02 -1.88 -0.30
C TYR A 176 -6.41 -1.76 0.32
N TRP A 177 -7.25 -2.79 0.17
CA TRP A 177 -8.56 -2.83 0.80
C TRP A 177 -8.46 -2.76 2.34
N LEU A 178 -7.55 -3.56 2.94
CA LEU A 178 -7.31 -3.51 4.38
C LEU A 178 -6.83 -2.13 4.84
N LEU A 179 -5.91 -1.53 4.08
CA LEU A 179 -5.40 -0.20 4.40
C LEU A 179 -6.49 0.86 4.29
N ALA A 180 -7.33 0.81 3.25
CA ALA A 180 -8.47 1.71 3.07
C ALA A 180 -9.45 1.60 4.23
N ARG A 181 -9.86 0.38 4.58
CA ARG A 181 -10.78 0.11 5.69
C ARG A 181 -10.27 0.68 7.02
N GLU A 182 -9.02 0.37 7.36
CA GLU A 182 -8.42 0.86 8.60
C GLU A 182 -8.24 2.40 8.59
N LEU A 183 -7.93 2.98 7.43
CA LEU A 183 -7.80 4.43 7.29
C LEU A 183 -9.13 5.15 7.52
N LEU A 184 -10.23 4.65 6.93
CA LEU A 184 -11.57 5.20 7.15
C LEU A 184 -12.01 5.07 8.62
N ARG A 185 -11.68 3.96 9.28
CA ARG A 185 -11.91 3.78 10.72
C ARG A 185 -11.13 4.80 11.55
N MET A 186 -9.85 5.02 11.23
CA MET A 186 -9.02 6.01 11.94
C MET A 186 -9.48 7.45 11.72
N ARG A 187 -10.12 7.75 10.59
CA ARG A 187 -10.74 9.06 10.31
C ARG A 187 -12.11 9.22 10.94
N GLY A 188 -12.71 8.14 11.46
CA GLY A 188 -14.07 8.16 12.00
C GLY A 188 -15.17 8.15 10.95
N GLU A 189 -14.83 7.87 9.69
CA GLU A 189 -15.77 7.76 8.57
C GLU A 189 -16.44 6.37 8.53
N LEU A 190 -15.87 5.38 9.22
CA LEU A 190 -16.38 4.02 9.36
C LEU A 190 -16.30 3.59 10.82
N SER A 191 -17.38 3.05 11.36
CA SER A 191 -17.41 2.49 12.72
C SER A 191 -16.57 1.20 12.81
N GLU A 192 -16.06 0.85 14.00
CA GLU A 192 -15.24 -0.36 14.19
C GLU A 192 -15.99 -1.66 13.83
N ASP A 193 -17.28 -1.71 14.12
CA ASP A 193 -18.16 -2.86 13.86
C ASP A 193 -18.77 -2.86 12.46
N GLU A 194 -18.58 -1.79 11.69
CA GLU A 194 -19.15 -1.64 10.36
C GLU A 194 -18.15 -2.12 9.30
N GLU A 195 -18.63 -2.94 8.38
CA GLU A 195 -17.86 -3.31 7.18
C GLU A 195 -18.15 -2.31 6.07
N PRO A 196 -17.13 -1.91 5.28
CA PRO A 196 -17.32 -0.98 4.18
C PRO A 196 -18.24 -1.57 3.11
N SER A 197 -18.91 -0.71 2.35
CA SER A 197 -19.78 -1.10 1.23
C SER A 197 -19.03 -1.78 0.08
N PHE A 198 -17.70 -1.69 0.06
CA PHE A 198 -16.82 -2.26 -0.95
C PHE A 198 -16.04 -3.46 -0.39
N THR A 199 -15.75 -4.43 -1.25
CA THR A 199 -15.03 -5.66 -0.91
C THR A 199 -13.60 -5.62 -1.47
N TRP A 200 -12.72 -6.53 -1.02
CA TRP A 200 -11.37 -6.65 -1.60
C TRP A 200 -11.39 -7.03 -3.10
N ARG A 201 -12.49 -7.64 -3.59
CA ARG A 201 -12.66 -8.01 -4.99
C ARG A 201 -12.85 -6.80 -5.90
N ASP A 202 -13.36 -5.71 -5.37
CA ASP A 202 -13.53 -4.45 -6.09
C ASP A 202 -12.20 -3.72 -6.30
N PHE A 203 -11.16 -4.13 -5.56
CA PHE A 203 -9.78 -3.69 -5.73
C PHE A 203 -8.99 -4.63 -6.65
N GLU A 204 -9.55 -5.76 -7.07
CA GLU A 204 -8.83 -6.70 -7.93
C GLU A 204 -8.71 -6.14 -9.34
N HIS A 205 -7.47 -6.07 -9.85
CA HIS A 205 -7.21 -5.60 -11.20
C HIS A 205 -7.88 -6.54 -12.23
N ARG A 206 -8.72 -5.97 -13.09
CA ARG A 206 -9.35 -6.61 -14.25
C ARG A 206 -8.96 -5.80 -15.48
N GLU A 207 -8.37 -6.46 -16.47
CA GLU A 207 -7.87 -5.80 -17.68
C GLU A 207 -8.98 -5.02 -18.41
N GLU A 208 -10.15 -5.57 -18.52
CA GLU A 208 -11.33 -4.96 -19.17
C GLU A 208 -11.78 -3.64 -18.49
N GLU A 209 -11.72 -3.57 -17.15
CA GLU A 209 -12.12 -2.37 -16.42
C GLU A 209 -11.07 -1.27 -16.50
N PHE A 210 -9.79 -1.65 -16.65
CA PHE A 210 -8.71 -0.68 -16.70
C PHE A 210 -8.69 0.05 -18.06
N GLU A 211 -8.91 -0.63 -19.16
CA GLU A 211 -9.02 -0.02 -20.50
C GLU A 211 -10.11 1.05 -20.52
N LEU A 212 -11.28 0.79 -19.92
CA LEU A 212 -12.36 1.77 -19.79
C LEU A 212 -11.99 2.99 -18.95
N PHE A 213 -11.15 2.80 -17.91
CA PHE A 213 -10.66 3.93 -17.09
C PHE A 213 -9.62 4.76 -17.83
N GLU A 214 -8.73 4.15 -18.62
CA GLU A 214 -7.77 4.89 -19.47
C GLU A 214 -8.50 5.68 -20.54
N GLU A 215 -9.46 5.10 -21.26
CA GLU A 215 -10.28 5.79 -22.26
C GLU A 215 -11.04 6.99 -21.65
N ALA A 216 -11.68 6.80 -20.49
CA ALA A 216 -12.40 7.88 -19.82
C ALA A 216 -11.47 9.00 -19.30
N ALA A 217 -10.24 8.66 -18.89
CA ALA A 217 -9.25 9.64 -18.43
C ALA A 217 -8.66 10.43 -19.60
N GLU A 218 -8.48 9.82 -20.76
CA GLU A 218 -8.04 10.48 -21.99
C GLU A 218 -9.10 11.46 -22.50
N GLU A 219 -10.38 11.06 -22.53
CA GLU A 219 -11.49 11.94 -22.92
C GLU A 219 -11.60 13.19 -22.01
N VAL A 220 -11.40 13.04 -20.70
CA VAL A 220 -11.42 14.19 -19.76
C VAL A 220 -10.23 15.11 -19.96
N SER A 221 -9.06 14.58 -20.33
CA SER A 221 -7.87 15.41 -20.59
C SER A 221 -7.99 16.20 -21.90
N GLU A 222 -8.60 15.65 -22.94
CA GLU A 222 -8.85 16.32 -24.20
C GLU A 222 -9.85 17.49 -24.06
N VAL A 223 -10.88 17.32 -23.22
CA VAL A 223 -11.88 18.39 -22.96
C VAL A 223 -11.30 19.56 -22.17
N GLN A 224 -10.18 19.38 -21.45
CA GLN A 224 -9.52 20.46 -20.69
C GLN A 224 -8.48 21.23 -21.50
N GLU A 225 -8.09 20.74 -22.68
CA GLU A 225 -7.16 21.42 -23.59
C GLU A 225 -7.87 22.24 -24.70
N GLU A 226 -9.20 22.14 -24.86
CA GLU A 226 -10.03 23.03 -25.68
C GLU A 226 -10.55 24.23 -24.88
#